data_960a431a56ee29b6fe8ab19353d16e96
#
_entry.id   960a431a56ee29b6fe8ab19353d16e96
#
_cell.length_a   1.000
_cell.length_b   1.000
_cell.length_c   1.000
_cell.angle_alpha   90.00
_cell.angle_beta   90.00
_cell.angle_gamma   90.00
#
_symmetry.space_group_name_H-M   'P 1'
#
loop_
_entity.id
_entity.type
_entity.pdbx_description
1 polymer ?
#
loop_
_entity_poly.entity_id
_entity_poly.type
_entity_poly.pdbx_seq_one_letter_code
_entity_poly.pdbx_strand_id
1 'polypeptide(L)'
;MKRLLFAAIAIILGCTAANAQNKGDKYFGGTAGITIQAGSGGVGAGFAIQPEFGGFIADKCRLGFSLGYAISGGTHSLTACPNFAYYVRLCDGMYYTPCLEAGFAMALVGGGAYPGLGVGLHMFSLEFRPTKHFGFTANLASLNFVAIANAGSALSFNLGVNPTVGFKYYF
;
A
#
# COMPACT_ATOMS: atom_id res chain seq x y z
N MET A 1 -24.76 -8.59 14.90
CA MET A 1 -23.44 -8.38 15.47
C MET A 1 -22.74 -9.67 15.89
N LYS A 2 -23.37 -10.61 16.65
CA LYS A 2 -22.73 -11.88 17.08
C LYS A 2 -22.24 -12.75 15.91
N ARG A 3 -22.98 -12.83 14.78
CA ARG A 3 -22.60 -13.63 13.60
C ARG A 3 -21.37 -13.08 12.86
N LEU A 4 -21.19 -11.76 12.83
CA LEU A 4 -20.00 -11.12 12.28
C LEU A 4 -18.75 -11.36 13.15
N LEU A 5 -18.93 -11.35 14.47
CA LEU A 5 -17.86 -11.68 15.42
C LEU A 5 -17.41 -13.14 15.29
N PHE A 6 -18.37 -14.09 15.16
CA PHE A 6 -18.06 -15.50 14.92
C PHE A 6 -17.38 -15.75 13.58
N ALA A 7 -17.78 -15.04 12.51
CA ALA A 7 -17.10 -15.12 11.22
C ALA A 7 -15.66 -14.58 11.30
N ALA A 8 -15.43 -13.46 12.00
CA ALA A 8 -14.10 -12.91 12.22
C ALA A 8 -13.22 -13.86 13.05
N ILE A 9 -13.77 -14.48 14.09
CA ILE A 9 -13.07 -15.46 14.93
C ILE A 9 -12.76 -16.75 14.14
N ALA A 10 -13.68 -17.24 13.30
CA ALA A 10 -13.48 -18.41 12.45
C ALA A 10 -12.39 -18.17 11.38
N ILE A 11 -12.31 -16.97 10.84
CA ILE A 11 -11.24 -16.56 9.92
C ILE A 11 -9.89 -16.53 10.67
N ILE A 12 -9.86 -16.06 11.90
CA ILE A 12 -8.64 -16.01 12.73
C ILE A 12 -8.17 -17.43 13.13
N LEU A 13 -9.09 -18.34 13.44
CA LEU A 13 -8.77 -19.72 13.84
C LEU A 13 -8.43 -20.65 12.66
N GLY A 14 -8.83 -20.31 11.44
CA GLY A 14 -8.53 -21.09 10.23
C GLY A 14 -7.11 -20.88 9.67
N CYS A 15 -6.32 -20.00 10.25
CA CYS A 15 -4.98 -19.66 9.77
C CYS A 15 -3.94 -20.68 10.29
N THR A 16 -3.93 -21.88 9.74
CA THR A 16 -2.79 -22.78 9.92
C THR A 16 -1.56 -22.19 9.25
N ALA A 17 -0.49 -22.08 10.00
CA ALA A 17 0.82 -21.50 9.72
C ALA A 17 1.23 -21.51 8.21
N ALA A 18 1.00 -20.40 7.52
CA ALA A 18 1.54 -20.19 6.19
C ALA A 18 2.92 -19.53 6.34
N ASN A 19 3.97 -20.33 6.23
CA ASN A 19 5.36 -19.84 6.27
C ASN A 19 5.82 -19.36 4.88
N ALA A 20 5.20 -18.33 4.33
CA ALA A 20 5.66 -17.71 3.09
C ALA A 20 6.35 -16.39 3.42
N GLN A 21 7.57 -16.46 3.94
CA GLN A 21 8.46 -15.32 4.22
C GLN A 21 9.92 -15.75 4.16
N ASN A 22 10.17 -16.81 3.40
CA ASN A 22 11.52 -17.32 3.24
C ASN A 22 12.21 -16.55 2.12
N LYS A 23 13.51 -16.39 2.28
CA LYS A 23 14.37 -15.89 1.21
C LYS A 23 14.10 -16.64 -0.10
N GLY A 24 13.79 -15.91 -1.16
CA GLY A 24 13.52 -16.44 -2.49
C GLY A 24 12.02 -16.48 -2.88
N ASP A 25 11.09 -16.37 -1.92
CA ASP A 25 9.67 -16.27 -2.25
C ASP A 25 9.41 -15.00 -3.05
N LYS A 26 8.66 -15.13 -4.13
CA LYS A 26 8.27 -14.00 -4.99
C LYS A 26 6.79 -13.70 -4.82
N TYR A 27 6.41 -12.50 -5.18
CA TYR A 27 5.01 -12.11 -5.15
C TYR A 27 4.67 -11.13 -6.27
N PHE A 28 3.40 -11.14 -6.63
CA PHE A 28 2.74 -10.12 -7.43
C PHE A 28 1.47 -9.72 -6.70
N GLY A 29 1.15 -8.44 -6.74
CA GLY A 29 -0.04 -7.93 -6.07
C GLY A 29 -0.31 -6.48 -6.42
N GLY A 30 -1.05 -5.82 -5.57
CA GLY A 30 -1.32 -4.40 -5.70
C GLY A 30 -2.33 -3.92 -4.69
N THR A 31 -2.46 -2.62 -4.62
CA THR A 31 -3.44 -1.92 -3.79
C THR A 31 -4.35 -1.07 -4.63
N ALA A 32 -5.58 -0.90 -4.19
CA ALA A 32 -6.52 0.07 -4.72
C ALA A 32 -7.11 0.89 -3.57
N GLY A 33 -7.38 2.16 -3.81
CA GLY A 33 -7.94 3.05 -2.82
C GLY A 33 -8.87 4.09 -3.43
N ILE A 34 -9.84 4.52 -2.63
CA ILE A 34 -10.72 5.64 -2.95
C ILE A 34 -10.45 6.72 -1.93
N THR A 35 -10.20 7.93 -2.40
CA THR A 35 -10.02 9.10 -1.56
C THR A 35 -11.21 10.03 -1.70
N ILE A 36 -11.77 10.45 -0.59
CA ILE A 36 -12.80 11.49 -0.57
C ILE A 36 -12.21 12.69 0.15
N GLN A 37 -12.09 13.80 -0.55
CA GLN A 37 -11.57 15.05 -0.01
C GLN A 37 -12.73 16.04 0.11
N ALA A 38 -12.94 16.57 1.30
CA ALA A 38 -13.89 17.65 1.57
C ALA A 38 -13.12 18.90 1.96
N GLY A 39 -13.38 20.00 1.27
CA GLY A 39 -12.72 21.29 1.53
C GLY A 39 -13.62 22.47 1.18
N SER A 40 -13.13 23.68 1.38
CA SER A 40 -13.87 24.94 1.10
C SER A 40 -14.26 25.09 -0.40
N GLY A 41 -13.67 24.29 -1.29
CA GLY A 41 -13.99 24.26 -2.74
C GLY A 41 -14.97 23.16 -3.16
N GLY A 42 -15.52 22.36 -2.23
CA GLY A 42 -16.43 21.26 -2.51
C GLY A 42 -15.91 19.91 -2.07
N VAL A 43 -16.62 18.86 -2.48
CA VAL A 43 -16.24 17.47 -2.25
C VAL A 43 -15.60 16.91 -3.52
N GLY A 44 -14.34 16.46 -3.41
CA GLY A 44 -13.62 15.79 -4.47
C GLY A 44 -13.50 14.28 -4.17
N ALA A 45 -13.66 13.45 -5.19
CA ALA A 45 -13.35 12.03 -5.11
C ALA A 45 -12.08 11.72 -5.90
N GLY A 46 -11.26 10.80 -5.39
CA GLY A 46 -10.07 10.30 -6.05
C GLY A 46 -10.07 8.77 -6.07
N PHE A 47 -9.36 8.23 -7.01
CA PHE A 47 -9.10 6.80 -7.14
C PHE A 47 -7.62 6.57 -7.35
N ALA A 48 -7.08 5.54 -6.70
CA ALA A 48 -5.70 5.12 -6.87
C ALA A 48 -5.62 3.62 -7.08
N ILE A 49 -4.72 3.18 -7.95
CA ILE A 49 -4.33 1.79 -8.14
C ILE A 49 -2.81 1.72 -8.19
N GLN A 50 -2.25 0.71 -7.52
CA GLN A 50 -0.81 0.54 -7.42
C GLN A 50 -0.45 -0.95 -7.51
N PRO A 51 -0.29 -1.51 -8.73
CA PRO A 51 0.31 -2.82 -8.90
C PRO A 51 1.73 -2.86 -8.33
N GLU A 52 2.09 -4.00 -7.77
CA GLU A 52 3.35 -4.23 -7.06
C GLU A 52 3.87 -5.63 -7.35
N PHE A 53 5.18 -5.77 -7.51
CA PHE A 53 5.86 -7.05 -7.63
C PHE A 53 7.19 -7.03 -6.90
N GLY A 54 7.68 -8.21 -6.51
CA GLY A 54 8.96 -8.32 -5.81
C GLY A 54 9.21 -9.69 -5.21
N GLY A 55 10.08 -9.73 -4.21
CA GLY A 55 10.41 -10.97 -3.52
C GLY A 55 11.10 -10.74 -2.18
N PHE A 56 11.24 -11.82 -1.43
CA PHE A 56 11.97 -11.83 -0.17
C PHE A 56 13.46 -12.01 -0.44
N ILE A 57 14.24 -10.97 -0.15
CA ILE A 57 15.70 -10.97 -0.30
C ILE A 57 16.41 -11.61 0.90
N ALA A 58 15.74 -11.63 2.04
CA ALA A 58 16.11 -12.34 3.25
C ALA A 58 14.83 -12.71 4.00
N ASP A 59 14.92 -13.58 5.01
CA ASP A 59 13.80 -13.92 5.85
C ASP A 59 13.21 -12.65 6.47
N LYS A 60 11.90 -12.46 6.30
CA LYS A 60 11.14 -11.29 6.74
C LYS A 60 11.47 -9.97 6.02
N CYS A 61 12.45 -9.93 5.12
CA CYS A 61 12.84 -8.73 4.38
C CYS A 61 12.38 -8.82 2.93
N ARG A 62 11.47 -7.97 2.54
CA ARG A 62 10.90 -7.91 1.19
C ARG A 62 11.43 -6.70 0.45
N LEU A 63 11.87 -6.90 -0.78
CA LEU A 63 12.15 -5.84 -1.75
C LEU A 63 11.15 -5.95 -2.89
N GLY A 64 10.54 -4.83 -3.27
CA GLY A 64 9.58 -4.77 -4.34
C GLY A 64 9.69 -3.51 -5.17
N PHE A 65 8.87 -3.46 -6.19
CA PHE A 65 8.70 -2.31 -7.07
C PHE A 65 7.21 -2.10 -7.32
N SER A 66 6.75 -0.88 -7.16
CA SER A 66 5.37 -0.49 -7.38
C SER A 66 5.25 0.53 -8.50
N LEU A 67 4.16 0.42 -9.26
CA LEU A 67 3.73 1.41 -10.24
C LEU A 67 2.38 1.94 -9.78
N GLY A 68 2.29 3.23 -9.51
CA GLY A 68 1.07 3.85 -9.03
C GLY A 68 0.44 4.76 -10.10
N TYR A 69 -0.88 4.74 -10.15
CA TYR A 69 -1.67 5.71 -10.87
C TYR A 69 -2.80 6.20 -9.98
N ALA A 70 -2.96 7.51 -9.87
CA ALA A 70 -4.06 8.08 -9.13
C ALA A 70 -4.67 9.29 -9.85
N ILE A 71 -5.97 9.48 -9.61
CA ILE A 71 -6.74 10.62 -10.09
C ILE A 71 -7.39 11.27 -8.88
N SER A 72 -7.23 12.58 -8.73
CA SER A 72 -7.90 13.35 -7.68
C SER A 72 -8.08 14.80 -8.14
N GLY A 73 -9.31 15.32 -8.08
CA GLY A 73 -9.61 16.72 -8.39
C GLY A 73 -9.17 17.17 -9.80
N GLY A 74 -9.18 16.27 -10.80
CA GLY A 74 -8.72 16.56 -12.16
C GLY A 74 -7.19 16.49 -12.35
N THR A 75 -6.45 16.17 -11.30
CA THR A 75 -5.01 15.89 -11.35
C THR A 75 -4.79 14.41 -11.50
N HIS A 76 -3.94 14.02 -12.46
CA HIS A 76 -3.47 12.65 -12.61
C HIS A 76 -2.06 12.55 -12.04
N SER A 77 -1.76 11.48 -11.34
CA SER A 77 -0.41 11.21 -10.85
C SER A 77 0.05 9.81 -11.23
N LEU A 78 1.32 9.72 -11.58
CA LEU A 78 2.03 8.47 -11.85
C LEU A 78 3.19 8.35 -10.87
N THR A 79 3.39 7.17 -10.33
CA THR A 79 4.54 6.87 -9.46
C THR A 79 5.23 5.59 -9.89
N ALA A 80 6.54 5.53 -9.68
CA ALA A 80 7.35 4.35 -9.95
C ALA A 80 8.38 4.23 -8.82
N CYS A 81 8.13 3.36 -7.86
CA CYS A 81 8.85 3.34 -6.59
C CYS A 81 9.35 1.93 -6.24
N PRO A 82 10.66 1.74 -6.12
CA PRO A 82 11.19 0.65 -5.31
C PRO A 82 10.69 0.78 -3.87
N ASN A 83 10.40 -0.35 -3.25
CA ASN A 83 9.92 -0.40 -1.88
C ASN A 83 10.61 -1.52 -1.09
N PHE A 84 10.76 -1.28 0.21
CA PHE A 84 11.30 -2.24 1.16
C PHE A 84 10.32 -2.39 2.31
N ALA A 85 9.98 -3.64 2.66
CA ALA A 85 9.13 -3.93 3.80
C ALA A 85 9.75 -4.99 4.72
N TYR A 86 9.49 -4.83 6.00
CA TYR A 86 9.88 -5.79 7.02
C TYR A 86 8.65 -6.46 7.60
N TYR A 87 8.70 -7.79 7.76
CA TYR A 87 7.55 -8.58 8.21
C TYR A 87 7.71 -8.99 9.66
N VAL A 88 6.82 -8.51 10.53
CA VAL A 88 6.71 -8.92 11.93
C VAL A 88 5.44 -9.75 12.09
N ARG A 89 5.58 -11.02 12.45
CA ARG A 89 4.44 -11.89 12.71
C ARG A 89 3.76 -11.46 14.01
N LEU A 90 2.49 -11.14 13.96
CA LEU A 90 1.67 -10.81 15.12
C LEU A 90 0.96 -12.05 15.68
N CYS A 91 0.35 -12.82 14.78
CA CYS A 91 -0.28 -14.11 15.08
C CYS A 91 -0.29 -14.96 13.79
N ASP A 92 -0.91 -16.13 13.84
CA ASP A 92 -0.99 -17.00 12.68
C ASP A 92 -1.75 -16.33 11.53
N GLY A 93 -1.06 -16.19 10.41
CA GLY A 93 -1.59 -15.56 9.20
C GLY A 93 -1.70 -14.03 9.25
N MET A 94 -1.31 -13.36 10.35
CA MET A 94 -1.33 -11.90 10.43
C MET A 94 0.07 -11.33 10.66
N TYR A 95 0.42 -10.35 9.85
CA TYR A 95 1.73 -9.72 9.85
C TYR A 95 1.59 -8.20 9.90
N TYR A 96 2.43 -7.59 10.70
CA TYR A 96 2.71 -6.16 10.64
C TYR A 96 3.83 -5.95 9.62
N THR A 97 3.61 -5.07 8.63
CA THR A 97 4.47 -4.95 7.46
C THR A 97 4.83 -3.48 7.19
N PRO A 98 5.58 -2.81 8.09
CA PRO A 98 6.06 -1.46 7.80
C PRO A 98 6.83 -1.45 6.50
N CYS A 99 6.57 -0.43 5.66
CA CYS A 99 7.13 -0.33 4.33
C CYS A 99 7.63 1.07 4.06
N LEU A 100 8.82 1.16 3.51
CA LEU A 100 9.42 2.36 2.97
C LEU A 100 9.43 2.26 1.44
N GLU A 101 8.97 3.31 0.78
CA GLU A 101 9.07 3.44 -0.67
C GLU A 101 9.70 4.79 -1.03
N ALA A 102 10.48 4.82 -2.10
CA ALA A 102 11.05 6.06 -2.61
C ALA A 102 11.27 5.91 -4.12
N GLY A 103 10.94 6.94 -4.88
CA GLY A 103 11.12 6.85 -6.33
C GLY A 103 10.59 8.05 -7.07
N PHE A 104 10.34 7.83 -8.34
CA PHE A 104 9.85 8.83 -9.26
C PHE A 104 8.36 9.09 -9.07
N ALA A 105 7.98 10.36 -9.13
CA ALA A 105 6.60 10.81 -9.15
C ALA A 105 6.40 11.79 -10.30
N MET A 106 5.24 11.80 -10.93
CA MET A 106 4.88 12.73 -11.99
C MET A 106 3.43 13.17 -11.79
N ALA A 107 3.21 14.48 -11.76
CA ALA A 107 1.88 15.06 -11.77
C ALA A 107 1.54 15.56 -13.18
N LEU A 108 0.33 15.25 -13.64
CA LEU A 108 -0.23 15.70 -14.90
C LEU A 108 -1.41 16.64 -14.60
N VAL A 109 -1.24 17.92 -14.89
CA VAL A 109 -2.22 18.97 -14.59
C VAL A 109 -2.33 19.91 -15.77
N GLY A 110 -3.56 20.20 -16.23
CA GLY A 110 -3.80 21.19 -17.29
C GLY A 110 -3.07 20.93 -18.60
N GLY A 111 -2.76 19.65 -18.92
CA GLY A 111 -1.98 19.26 -20.09
C GLY A 111 -0.45 19.37 -19.92
N GLY A 112 0.04 19.82 -18.78
CA GLY A 112 1.46 19.82 -18.41
C GLY A 112 1.86 18.57 -17.64
N ALA A 113 3.12 18.14 -17.80
CA ALA A 113 3.73 17.05 -17.03
C ALA A 113 4.83 17.61 -16.13
N TYR A 114 4.71 17.35 -14.83
CA TYR A 114 5.61 17.87 -13.81
C TYR A 114 6.31 16.70 -13.10
N PRO A 115 7.57 16.42 -13.45
CA PRO A 115 8.32 15.34 -12.80
C PRO A 115 8.71 15.70 -11.37
N GLY A 116 8.90 14.68 -10.56
CA GLY A 116 9.28 14.84 -9.17
C GLY A 116 9.78 13.56 -8.54
N LEU A 117 10.03 13.64 -7.24
CA LEU A 117 10.44 12.53 -6.41
C LEU A 117 9.44 12.36 -5.26
N GLY A 118 9.16 11.13 -4.90
CA GLY A 118 8.32 10.77 -3.77
C GLY A 118 9.02 9.85 -2.80
N VAL A 119 8.73 10.02 -1.52
CA VAL A 119 9.10 9.11 -0.45
C VAL A 119 7.87 8.83 0.38
N GLY A 120 7.56 7.54 0.59
CA GLY A 120 6.43 7.07 1.39
C GLY A 120 6.90 6.15 2.51
N LEU A 121 6.37 6.37 3.71
CA LEU A 121 6.55 5.52 4.86
C LEU A 121 5.17 5.01 5.31
N HIS A 122 4.90 3.75 5.08
CA HIS A 122 3.70 3.06 5.54
C HIS A 122 3.97 2.50 6.94
N MET A 123 3.59 3.26 7.96
CA MET A 123 3.92 2.93 9.36
C MET A 123 3.03 1.82 9.91
N PHE A 124 1.75 1.80 9.57
CA PHE A 124 0.79 0.80 10.04
C PHE A 124 0.16 0.07 8.87
N SER A 125 0.96 -0.84 8.30
CA SER A 125 0.51 -1.78 7.28
C SER A 125 0.32 -3.15 7.92
N LEU A 126 -0.83 -3.76 7.67
CA LEU A 126 -1.15 -5.11 8.08
C LEU A 126 -1.35 -5.98 6.87
N GLU A 127 -0.88 -7.21 6.95
CA GLU A 127 -1.13 -8.22 5.95
C GLU A 127 -1.72 -9.46 6.59
N PHE A 128 -2.87 -9.89 6.07
CA PHE A 128 -3.54 -11.11 6.46
C PHE A 128 -3.38 -12.16 5.37
N ARG A 129 -2.80 -13.31 5.71
CA ARG A 129 -2.56 -14.45 4.80
C ARG A 129 -3.39 -15.65 5.22
N PRO A 130 -4.55 -15.86 4.62
CA PRO A 130 -5.36 -17.04 4.88
C PRO A 130 -4.75 -18.32 4.30
N THR A 131 -3.86 -18.20 3.31
CA THR A 131 -3.18 -19.32 2.67
C THR A 131 -1.71 -18.98 2.36
N LYS A 132 -0.92 -19.98 1.95
CA LYS A 132 0.48 -19.79 1.53
C LYS A 132 0.62 -18.80 0.37
N HIS A 133 -0.36 -18.80 -0.53
CA HIS A 133 -0.27 -18.08 -1.80
C HIS A 133 -1.02 -16.76 -1.80
N PHE A 134 -1.94 -16.54 -0.88
CA PHE A 134 -2.79 -15.35 -0.87
C PHE A 134 -2.60 -14.51 0.38
N GLY A 135 -2.40 -13.20 0.18
CA GLY A 135 -2.39 -12.20 1.23
C GLY A 135 -3.30 -11.03 0.90
N PHE A 136 -3.97 -10.50 1.92
CA PHE A 136 -4.71 -9.25 1.86
C PHE A 136 -3.97 -8.21 2.68
N THR A 137 -3.79 -7.02 2.12
CA THR A 137 -3.08 -5.92 2.78
C THR A 137 -4.02 -4.79 3.10
N ALA A 138 -3.82 -4.18 4.26
CA ALA A 138 -4.48 -2.95 4.65
C ALA A 138 -3.45 -1.97 5.20
N ASN A 139 -3.41 -0.77 4.66
CA ASN A 139 -2.56 0.30 5.15
C ASN A 139 -3.41 1.30 5.92
N LEU A 140 -3.15 1.42 7.22
CA LEU A 140 -3.94 2.24 8.13
C LEU A 140 -3.30 3.60 8.41
N ALA A 141 -1.97 3.73 8.28
CA ALA A 141 -1.29 5.00 8.45
C ALA A 141 -0.05 5.10 7.57
N SER A 142 0.06 6.20 6.86
CA SER A 142 1.21 6.51 6.02
C SER A 142 1.62 7.96 6.11
N LEU A 143 2.91 8.21 5.97
CA LEU A 143 3.52 9.51 5.80
C LEU A 143 4.13 9.57 4.41
N ASN A 144 3.70 10.53 3.60
CA ASN A 144 4.18 10.69 2.24
C ASN A 144 4.75 12.09 2.03
N PHE A 145 5.90 12.15 1.44
CA PHE A 145 6.54 13.37 0.99
C PHE A 145 6.70 13.31 -0.52
N VAL A 146 6.28 14.36 -1.21
CA VAL A 146 6.42 14.50 -2.66
C VAL A 146 6.97 15.87 -2.98
N ALA A 147 8.02 15.92 -3.76
CA ALA A 147 8.59 17.14 -4.31
C ALA A 147 8.44 17.12 -5.83
N ILE A 148 7.69 18.07 -6.37
CA ILE A 148 7.41 18.19 -7.81
C ILE A 148 8.17 19.40 -8.35
N ALA A 149 8.89 19.23 -9.45
CA ALA A 149 9.61 20.31 -10.10
C ALA A 149 8.64 21.42 -10.54
N ASN A 150 9.00 22.67 -10.22
CA ASN A 150 8.23 23.90 -10.51
C ASN A 150 6.86 23.99 -9.85
N ALA A 151 6.48 23.04 -8.99
CA ALA A 151 5.21 23.04 -8.25
C ALA A 151 5.40 23.02 -6.73
N GLY A 152 6.65 22.89 -6.25
CA GLY A 152 6.97 22.84 -4.82
C GLY A 152 6.97 21.45 -4.23
N SER A 153 6.91 21.37 -2.91
CA SER A 153 6.88 20.11 -2.15
C SER A 153 5.64 20.04 -1.28
N ALA A 154 5.14 18.82 -1.11
CA ALA A 154 4.02 18.54 -0.23
C ALA A 154 4.38 17.38 0.72
N LEU A 155 4.03 17.56 2.00
CA LEU A 155 4.08 16.52 3.01
C LEU A 155 2.64 16.16 3.37
N SER A 156 2.29 14.90 3.27
CA SER A 156 0.96 14.41 3.65
C SER A 156 1.06 13.29 4.68
N PHE A 157 0.22 13.38 5.69
CA PHE A 157 0.03 12.33 6.67
C PHE A 157 -1.38 11.79 6.56
N ASN A 158 -1.50 10.48 6.35
CA ASN A 158 -2.79 9.79 6.25
C ASN A 158 -2.93 8.82 7.42
N LEU A 159 -3.98 8.98 8.20
CA LEU A 159 -4.30 8.12 9.33
C LEU A 159 -5.73 7.60 9.19
N GLY A 160 -5.87 6.33 8.88
CA GLY A 160 -7.13 5.57 8.98
C GLY A 160 -8.32 5.99 8.12
N VAL A 161 -8.27 7.16 7.53
CA VAL A 161 -9.41 7.76 6.81
C VAL A 161 -9.46 7.33 5.32
N ASN A 162 -8.33 6.89 4.77
CA ASN A 162 -8.23 6.38 3.40
C ASN A 162 -7.50 5.04 3.40
N PRO A 163 -8.11 3.98 3.91
CA PRO A 163 -7.48 2.67 3.89
C PRO A 163 -7.30 2.22 2.45
N THR A 164 -6.07 1.97 2.06
CA THR A 164 -5.81 1.21 0.84
C THR A 164 -5.91 -0.26 1.17
N VAL A 165 -6.68 -0.97 0.37
CA VAL A 165 -6.81 -2.42 0.46
C VAL A 165 -6.13 -3.04 -0.74
N GLY A 166 -5.39 -4.08 -0.51
CA GLY A 166 -4.68 -4.77 -1.57
C GLY A 166 -4.69 -6.28 -1.41
N PHE A 167 -4.20 -6.92 -2.43
CA PHE A 167 -3.96 -8.36 -2.41
C PHE A 167 -2.55 -8.65 -2.92
N LYS A 168 -2.01 -9.80 -2.49
CA LYS A 168 -0.74 -10.34 -2.96
C LYS A 168 -0.87 -11.83 -3.23
N TYR A 169 -0.30 -12.27 -4.32
CA TYR A 169 -0.14 -13.67 -4.67
C TYR A 169 1.35 -14.03 -4.58
N TYR A 170 1.65 -15.08 -3.83
CA TYR A 170 3.00 -15.56 -3.55
C TYR A 170 3.26 -16.87 -4.30
N PHE A 171 4.43 -17.02 -4.89
CA PHE A 171 4.87 -18.19 -5.68
C PHE A 171 6.37 -18.46 -5.54
#